data_570cd67315084e68dfce7da86a016c30
#
_entry.id   570cd67315084e68dfce7da86a016c30
#
_cell.length_a   1.000
_cell.length_b   1.000
_cell.length_c   1.000
_cell.angle_alpha   90.00
_cell.angle_beta   90.00
_cell.angle_gamma   90.00
#
_symmetry.space_group_name_H-M   'P 1'
#
loop_
_entity.id
_entity.type
_entity.pdbx_description
1 polymer ?
#
loop_
_entity_poly.entity_id
_entity_poly.type
_entity_poly.pdbx_seq_one_letter_code
_entity_poly.pdbx_strand_id
1 'polypeptide(L)'
;MALPPKDHPRYKSLLAREKLVEASDVVAKQGLIAHGRGEAFDYLLGEQTCLPALSAIKAAASALIDAKNPVISVNGNVVALAAREVARLSEISGAKVEVNLFHRTPERIAGLTKMMKKV
;
A
#
# COMPACT_ATOMS: atom_id res chain seq x y z
N MET A 1 4.08 20.11 4.62
CA MET A 1 2.77 20.57 5.15
C MET A 1 2.63 20.07 6.58
N ALA A 2 2.16 20.91 7.51
CA ALA A 2 1.98 20.46 8.90
C ALA A 2 0.83 19.43 8.97
N LEU A 3 1.05 18.32 9.67
CA LEU A 3 0.00 17.34 9.93
C LEU A 3 -1.08 17.92 10.86
N PRO A 4 -2.34 17.58 10.66
CA PRO A 4 -3.40 17.94 11.58
C PRO A 4 -3.25 17.19 12.93
N PRO A 5 -4.00 17.56 13.96
CA PRO A 5 -4.05 16.81 15.22
C PRO A 5 -4.40 15.33 15.00
N LYS A 6 -3.94 14.45 15.90
CA LYS A 6 -4.12 12.98 15.76
C LYS A 6 -5.57 12.52 15.79
N ASP A 7 -6.46 13.30 16.35
CA ASP A 7 -7.92 13.05 16.40
C ASP A 7 -8.66 13.53 15.13
N HIS A 8 -7.95 14.16 14.19
CA HIS A 8 -8.55 14.58 12.93
C HIS A 8 -9.02 13.36 12.13
N PRO A 9 -10.24 13.38 11.53
CA PRO A 9 -10.83 12.25 10.81
C PRO A 9 -9.98 11.70 9.66
N ARG A 10 -9.09 12.49 9.11
CA ARG A 10 -8.19 12.13 8.01
C ARG A 10 -6.71 12.07 8.41
N TYR A 11 -6.39 11.96 9.69
CA TYR A 11 -5.01 11.99 10.15
C TYR A 11 -4.13 10.93 9.47
N LYS A 12 -4.58 9.68 9.43
CA LYS A 12 -3.83 8.56 8.84
C LYS A 12 -3.67 8.73 7.33
N SER A 13 -4.72 9.17 6.64
CA SER A 13 -4.69 9.45 5.20
C SER A 13 -3.67 10.54 4.85
N LEU A 14 -3.63 11.62 5.62
CA LEU A 14 -2.69 12.72 5.40
C LEU A 14 -1.25 12.32 5.76
N LEU A 15 -1.06 11.52 6.81
CA LEU A 15 0.24 10.95 7.14
C LEU A 15 0.78 10.03 6.04
N ALA A 16 -0.09 9.20 5.46
CA ALA A 16 0.27 8.33 4.33
C ALA A 16 0.67 9.18 3.11
N ARG A 17 -0.04 10.28 2.86
CA ARG A 17 0.29 11.21 1.77
C ARG A 17 1.71 11.80 1.94
N GLU A 18 2.10 12.21 3.14
CA GLU A 18 3.46 12.72 3.38
C GLU A 18 4.52 11.67 3.06
N LYS A 19 4.33 10.44 3.52
CA LYS A 19 5.25 9.34 3.19
C LYS A 19 5.36 9.08 1.69
N LEU A 20 4.26 9.21 0.94
CA LEU A 20 4.27 9.07 -0.52
C LEU A 20 5.02 10.23 -1.20
N VAL A 21 4.91 11.44 -0.68
CA VAL A 21 5.66 12.60 -1.17
C VAL A 21 7.16 12.41 -0.94
N GLU A 22 7.57 11.92 0.23
CA GLU A 22 8.96 11.58 0.54
C GLU A 22 9.53 10.50 -0.40
N ALA A 23 8.70 9.58 -0.84
CA ALA A 23 9.05 8.50 -1.78
C ALA A 23 8.82 8.89 -3.25
N SER A 24 8.76 10.17 -3.59
CA SER A 24 8.37 10.67 -4.92
C SER A 24 9.26 10.18 -6.08
N ASP A 25 10.47 9.72 -5.80
CA ASP A 25 11.36 9.16 -6.83
C ASP A 25 10.86 7.82 -7.40
N VAL A 26 10.08 7.08 -6.62
CA VAL A 26 9.57 5.75 -6.99
C VAL A 26 8.04 5.71 -7.09
N VAL A 27 7.35 6.69 -6.53
CA VAL A 27 5.88 6.82 -6.57
C VAL A 27 5.46 7.71 -7.75
N ALA A 28 4.40 7.35 -8.44
CA ALA A 28 3.87 8.16 -9.52
C ALA A 28 3.26 9.46 -8.99
N LYS A 29 3.73 10.61 -9.48
CA LYS A 29 3.22 11.94 -9.07
C LYS A 29 1.72 12.10 -9.33
N GLN A 30 1.21 11.48 -10.38
CA GLN A 30 -0.23 11.47 -10.70
C GLN A 30 -1.06 10.83 -9.58
N GLY A 31 -0.53 9.82 -8.91
CA GLY A 31 -1.17 9.20 -7.76
C GLY A 31 -1.34 10.17 -6.58
N LEU A 32 -0.40 11.08 -6.38
CA LEU A 32 -0.48 12.12 -5.35
C LEU A 32 -1.60 13.13 -5.64
N ILE A 33 -1.85 13.47 -6.90
CA ILE A 33 -2.97 14.33 -7.30
C ILE A 33 -4.31 13.66 -7.00
N ALA A 34 -4.40 12.34 -7.23
CA ALA A 34 -5.63 11.58 -7.02
C ALA A 34 -5.86 11.14 -5.55
N HIS A 35 -4.89 11.33 -4.66
CA HIS A 35 -4.92 10.81 -3.27
C HIS A 35 -6.07 11.39 -2.47
N GLY A 36 -6.79 12.25 -2.64
CA GLY A 36 -7.94 12.75 -1.86
C GLY A 36 -9.30 12.28 -2.36
N ARG A 37 -9.37 11.51 -3.44
CA ARG A 37 -10.66 11.13 -4.04
C ARG A 37 -11.53 10.27 -3.13
N GLY A 38 -10.93 9.51 -2.21
CA GLY A 38 -11.63 8.68 -1.23
C GLY A 38 -11.95 9.38 0.10
N GLU A 39 -11.71 10.70 0.24
CA GLU A 39 -11.80 11.37 1.54
C GLU A 39 -13.19 11.29 2.20
N ALA A 40 -14.25 11.24 1.40
CA ALA A 40 -15.61 11.08 1.92
C ALA A 40 -15.76 9.80 2.76
N PHE A 41 -15.07 8.73 2.39
CA PHE A 41 -15.08 7.48 3.15
C PHE A 41 -14.36 7.58 4.50
N ASP A 42 -13.32 8.42 4.59
CA ASP A 42 -12.63 8.70 5.86
C ASP A 42 -13.59 9.32 6.88
N TYR A 43 -14.47 10.21 6.44
CA TYR A 43 -15.49 10.82 7.30
C TYR A 43 -16.67 9.89 7.60
N LEU A 44 -17.11 9.08 6.64
CA LEU A 44 -18.28 8.22 6.77
C LEU A 44 -18.00 6.93 7.56
N LEU A 45 -16.86 6.30 7.30
CA LEU A 45 -16.49 4.99 7.87
C LEU A 45 -15.45 5.10 8.99
N GLY A 46 -14.81 6.25 9.10
CA GLY A 46 -13.57 6.39 9.86
C GLY A 46 -12.39 5.71 9.14
N GLU A 47 -11.19 5.99 9.60
CA GLU A 47 -9.97 5.35 9.09
C GLU A 47 -9.75 3.98 9.75
N GLN A 48 -10.69 3.07 9.57
CA GLN A 48 -10.71 1.75 10.18
C GLN A 48 -11.27 0.69 9.24
N THR A 49 -10.90 -0.56 9.49
CA THR A 49 -11.45 -1.71 8.76
C THR A 49 -12.87 -1.98 9.23
N CYS A 50 -13.86 -1.79 8.36
CA CYS A 50 -15.26 -2.12 8.66
C CYS A 50 -15.53 -3.63 8.54
N LEU A 51 -16.69 -4.11 9.03
CA LEU A 51 -17.01 -5.54 9.03
C LEU A 51 -16.97 -6.19 7.64
N PRO A 52 -17.54 -5.63 6.57
CA PRO A 52 -17.41 -6.19 5.23
C PRO A 52 -15.96 -6.28 4.75
N ALA A 53 -15.14 -5.28 5.03
CA ALA A 53 -13.72 -5.28 4.69
C ALA A 53 -12.97 -6.38 5.47
N LEU A 54 -13.26 -6.57 6.76
CA LEU A 54 -12.66 -7.63 7.55
C LEU A 54 -13.02 -9.03 7.01
N SER A 55 -14.25 -9.23 6.60
CA SER A 55 -14.70 -10.47 5.95
C SER A 55 -13.93 -10.73 4.64
N ALA A 56 -13.76 -9.69 3.82
CA ALA A 56 -12.99 -9.78 2.58
C ALA A 56 -11.52 -10.10 2.84
N ILE A 57 -10.90 -9.50 3.87
CA ILE A 57 -9.51 -9.80 4.26
C ILE A 57 -9.36 -11.27 4.64
N LYS A 58 -10.27 -11.82 5.43
CA LYS A 58 -10.24 -13.25 5.81
C LYS A 58 -10.33 -14.17 4.59
N ALA A 59 -11.25 -13.87 3.67
CA ALA A 59 -11.39 -14.63 2.44
C ALA A 59 -10.14 -14.54 1.55
N ALA A 60 -9.56 -13.36 1.40
CA ALA A 60 -8.33 -13.16 0.64
C ALA A 60 -7.14 -13.91 1.27
N ALA A 61 -7.00 -13.87 2.58
CA ALA A 61 -5.95 -14.60 3.30
C ALA A 61 -6.07 -16.13 3.07
N SER A 62 -7.27 -16.69 3.17
CA SER A 62 -7.50 -18.10 2.89
C SER A 62 -7.16 -18.46 1.45
N ALA A 63 -7.58 -17.65 0.49
CA ALA A 63 -7.28 -17.88 -0.92
C ALA A 63 -5.77 -17.84 -1.20
N LEU A 64 -5.05 -16.93 -0.57
CA LEU A 64 -3.59 -16.80 -0.71
C LEU A 64 -2.86 -18.01 -0.15
N ILE A 65 -3.29 -18.52 1.02
CA ILE A 65 -2.68 -19.70 1.67
C ILE A 65 -2.97 -20.97 0.88
N ASP A 66 -4.17 -21.12 0.33
CA ASP A 66 -4.58 -22.31 -0.41
C ASP A 66 -4.05 -22.34 -1.85
N ALA A 67 -3.57 -21.22 -2.38
CA ALA A 67 -3.07 -21.13 -3.75
C ALA A 67 -1.78 -21.93 -3.94
N LYS A 68 -1.66 -22.63 -5.07
CA LYS A 68 -0.45 -23.40 -5.42
C LYS A 68 0.75 -22.51 -5.75
N ASN A 69 0.51 -21.39 -6.41
CA ASN A 69 1.54 -20.43 -6.82
C ASN A 69 1.10 -18.99 -6.51
N PRO A 70 0.98 -18.62 -5.25
CA PRO A 70 0.51 -17.30 -4.88
C PRO A 70 1.52 -16.21 -5.26
N VAL A 71 1.03 -15.07 -5.72
CA VAL A 71 1.84 -13.89 -6.06
C VAL A 71 1.22 -12.66 -5.44
N ILE A 72 2.05 -11.83 -4.82
CA ILE A 72 1.68 -10.51 -4.32
C ILE A 72 2.26 -9.47 -5.28
N SER A 73 1.39 -8.80 -6.02
CA SER A 73 1.79 -7.76 -6.97
C SER A 73 1.75 -6.39 -6.29
N VAL A 74 2.86 -5.69 -6.24
CA VAL A 74 2.99 -4.41 -5.54
C VAL A 74 3.31 -3.27 -6.50
N ASN A 75 2.70 -2.12 -6.26
CA ASN A 75 3.02 -0.88 -6.94
C ASN A 75 3.84 0.06 -6.03
N GLY A 76 4.17 1.24 -6.53
CA GLY A 76 4.98 2.21 -5.79
C GLY A 76 4.38 2.61 -4.44
N ASN A 77 3.07 2.82 -4.36
CA ASN A 77 2.39 3.22 -3.13
C ASN A 77 2.45 2.11 -2.08
N VAL A 78 2.20 0.87 -2.48
CA VAL A 78 2.28 -0.29 -1.56
C VAL A 78 3.70 -0.45 -1.03
N VAL A 79 4.71 -0.37 -1.88
CA VAL A 79 6.12 -0.47 -1.43
C VAL A 79 6.50 0.67 -0.49
N ALA A 80 6.07 1.90 -0.78
CA ALA A 80 6.38 3.06 0.07
C ALA A 80 5.71 2.99 1.45
N LEU A 81 4.50 2.41 1.54
CA LEU A 81 3.69 2.44 2.76
C LEU A 81 3.69 1.12 3.55
N ALA A 82 3.85 -0.03 2.88
CA ALA A 82 3.59 -1.34 3.47
C ALA A 82 4.61 -2.43 3.05
N ALA A 83 5.85 -2.06 2.75
CA ALA A 83 6.86 -3.02 2.31
C ALA A 83 7.11 -4.14 3.32
N ARG A 84 7.16 -3.82 4.62
CA ARG A 84 7.37 -4.80 5.70
C ARG A 84 6.21 -5.76 5.83
N GLU A 85 4.99 -5.26 5.74
CA GLU A 85 3.77 -6.06 5.81
C GLU A 85 3.69 -7.02 4.61
N VAL A 86 4.07 -6.55 3.42
CA VAL A 86 4.16 -7.39 2.21
C VAL A 86 5.23 -8.48 2.39
N ALA A 87 6.42 -8.14 2.88
CA ALA A 87 7.48 -9.10 3.13
C ALA A 87 7.02 -10.17 4.13
N ARG A 88 6.37 -9.75 5.23
CA ARG A 88 5.83 -10.66 6.24
C ARG A 88 4.73 -11.57 5.68
N LEU A 89 3.84 -11.02 4.86
CA LEU A 89 2.79 -11.79 4.20
C LEU A 89 3.38 -12.82 3.22
N SER A 90 4.42 -12.43 2.48
CA SER A 90 5.17 -13.33 1.59
C SER A 90 5.79 -14.50 2.36
N GLU A 91 6.46 -14.24 3.49
CA GLU A 91 7.04 -15.28 4.35
C GLU A 91 6.00 -16.27 4.86
N ILE A 92 4.86 -15.77 5.35
CA ILE A 92 3.81 -16.61 5.96
C ILE A 92 3.08 -17.44 4.90
N SER A 93 2.78 -16.86 3.73
CA SER A 93 1.98 -17.50 2.68
C SER A 93 2.80 -18.29 1.65
N GLY A 94 4.12 -18.08 1.60
CA GLY A 94 4.97 -18.60 0.53
C GLY A 94 4.79 -17.87 -0.80
N ALA A 95 4.06 -16.75 -0.81
CA ALA A 95 3.80 -15.98 -2.03
C ALA A 95 5.07 -15.29 -2.53
N LYS A 96 5.27 -15.31 -3.83
CA LYS A 96 6.29 -14.50 -4.50
C LYS A 96 5.83 -13.05 -4.57
N VAL A 97 6.75 -12.11 -4.45
CA VAL A 97 6.45 -10.69 -4.60
C VAL A 97 6.94 -10.20 -5.97
N GLU A 98 6.08 -9.56 -6.73
CA GLU A 98 6.46 -8.89 -7.97
C GLU A 98 6.22 -7.39 -7.88
N VAL A 99 7.11 -6.61 -8.49
CA VAL A 99 6.91 -5.17 -8.67
C VAL A 99 6.23 -4.93 -10.00
N ASN A 100 5.01 -4.40 -9.95
CA ASN A 100 4.20 -4.10 -11.13
C ASN A 100 3.79 -2.63 -11.13
N LEU A 101 4.20 -1.90 -12.16
CA LEU A 101 3.96 -0.47 -12.30
C LEU A 101 3.13 -0.18 -13.53
N PHE A 102 2.12 0.67 -13.38
CA PHE A 102 1.34 1.16 -14.50
C PHE A 102 2.19 1.99 -15.48
N HIS A 103 3.01 2.91 -14.95
CA HIS A 103 4.01 3.65 -15.70
C HIS A 103 5.41 3.08 -15.44
N ARG A 104 5.77 2.03 -16.18
CA ARG A 104 7.04 1.33 -15.98
C ARG A 104 8.21 2.13 -16.54
N THR A 105 9.24 2.29 -15.72
CA THR A 105 10.60 2.62 -16.18
C THR A 105 11.59 1.69 -15.48
N PRO A 106 12.75 1.38 -16.12
CA PRO A 106 13.77 0.52 -15.48
C PRO A 106 14.22 1.07 -14.12
N GLU A 107 14.37 2.38 -14.00
CA GLU A 107 14.82 3.07 -12.79
C GLU A 107 13.80 2.92 -11.65
N ARG A 108 12.52 3.10 -11.94
CA ARG A 108 11.45 2.94 -10.95
C ARG A 108 11.35 1.49 -10.47
N ILE A 109 11.43 0.52 -11.38
CA ILE A 109 11.40 -0.90 -11.02
C ILE A 109 12.61 -1.24 -10.16
N ALA A 110 13.81 -0.80 -10.54
CA ALA A 110 15.02 -1.03 -9.76
C ALA A 110 14.94 -0.38 -8.37
N GLY A 111 14.43 0.85 -8.26
CA GLY A 111 14.23 1.56 -7.00
C GLY A 111 13.29 0.81 -6.07
N LEU A 112 12.13 0.40 -6.55
CA LEU A 112 11.13 -0.34 -5.75
C LEU A 112 11.62 -1.74 -5.36
N THR A 113 12.30 -2.44 -6.26
CA THR A 113 12.91 -3.74 -5.95
C THR A 113 13.96 -3.60 -4.85
N LYS A 114 14.78 -2.55 -4.91
CA LYS A 114 15.77 -2.26 -3.86
C LYS A 114 15.09 -1.95 -2.52
N MET A 115 14.00 -1.21 -2.50
CA MET A 115 13.23 -0.94 -1.29
C MET A 115 12.66 -2.23 -0.69
N MET A 116 12.07 -3.10 -1.51
CA MET A 116 11.55 -4.40 -1.06
C MET A 116 12.64 -5.32 -0.50
N LYS A 117 13.83 -5.30 -1.06
CA LYS A 117 14.96 -6.13 -0.59
C LYS A 117 15.58 -5.65 0.74
N LYS A 118 15.25 -4.44 1.20
CA LYS A 118 15.75 -3.89 2.46
C LYS A 118 14.91 -4.30 3.69
N VAL A 119 13.77 -4.86 3.48
CA VAL A 119 12.84 -5.30 4.53
C VAL A 119 12.79 -6.85 4.64
#